data_a6acb7a5bf2de9d272a5a4f531994958
#
_entry.id   a6acb7a5bf2de9d272a5a4f531994958
#
_cell.length_a   1.000
_cell.length_b   1.000
_cell.length_c   1.000
_cell.angle_alpha   90.00
_cell.angle_beta   90.00
_cell.angle_gamma   90.00
#
_symmetry.space_group_name_H-M   'P 1'
#
loop_
_entity.id
_entity.type
_entity.pdbx_description
1 polymer ?
#
loop_
_entity_poly.entity_id
_entity_poly.type
_entity_poly.pdbx_seq_one_letter_code
_entity_poly.pdbx_strand_id
1 'polypeptide(L)'
;FTRMTDRAFDTVGWDGFGAPVKPVGLIASMFRPSDDATILPFLIPSNFMAVSSMNKAAEILKHVAEKPETAQKTKALKIAADCSDLAKEVKEALQKYAVCEHPKYGKIYAYEVDGFGNHLLMDDANVPSLLGMGYLGDVEMNDPIYQNTRRFVWSEDNPCFFRGKVGEGIGGPHIGYDMPWPMSIMMKCFTATNDDEILW
;
A
#
# COMPACT_ATOMS: atom_id res chain seq x y z
N PHE A 1 19.13 -9.08 -2.83
CA PHE A 1 18.53 -10.41 -2.80
C PHE A 1 18.41 -10.97 -4.20
N THR A 2 18.96 -12.14 -4.45
CA THR A 2 18.86 -12.86 -5.73
C THR A 2 18.32 -14.26 -5.51
N ARG A 3 17.51 -14.76 -6.44
CA ARG A 3 17.10 -16.17 -6.48
C ARG A 3 17.14 -16.68 -7.92
N MET A 4 17.38 -17.96 -8.06
CA MET A 4 17.29 -18.65 -9.36
C MET A 4 15.81 -18.77 -9.73
N THR A 5 15.42 -18.14 -10.84
CA THR A 5 14.04 -18.15 -11.34
C THR A 5 14.05 -17.98 -12.86
N ASP A 6 13.03 -18.50 -13.51
CA ASP A 6 12.74 -18.30 -14.94
C ASP A 6 11.85 -17.09 -15.23
N ARG A 7 11.40 -16.39 -14.15
CA ARG A 7 10.53 -15.22 -14.25
C ARG A 7 11.26 -13.96 -13.79
N ALA A 8 11.38 -12.98 -14.67
CA ALA A 8 12.12 -11.74 -14.40
C ALA A 8 11.58 -10.92 -13.22
N PHE A 9 10.28 -11.02 -12.91
CA PHE A 9 9.64 -10.29 -11.81
C PHE A 9 9.73 -11.00 -10.45
N ASP A 10 10.19 -12.27 -10.41
CA ASP A 10 10.37 -13.02 -9.17
C ASP A 10 11.65 -12.66 -8.42
N THR A 11 12.52 -11.86 -9.00
CA THR A 11 13.78 -11.45 -8.39
C THR A 11 13.94 -9.93 -8.49
N VAL A 12 14.60 -9.38 -7.48
CA VAL A 12 14.88 -7.94 -7.43
C VAL A 12 15.86 -7.57 -8.56
N GLY A 13 15.54 -6.55 -9.32
CA GLY A 13 16.38 -6.06 -10.41
C GLY A 13 17.77 -5.61 -9.94
N TRP A 14 18.64 -5.22 -10.90
CA TRP A 14 20.00 -4.74 -10.61
C TRP A 14 20.82 -5.79 -9.84
N ASP A 15 20.84 -7.03 -10.31
CA ASP A 15 21.53 -8.16 -9.66
C ASP A 15 21.13 -8.36 -8.19
N GLY A 16 19.87 -8.07 -7.84
CA GLY A 16 19.32 -8.22 -6.50
C GLY A 16 19.54 -7.03 -5.56
N PHE A 17 20.12 -5.95 -6.04
CA PHE A 17 20.29 -4.72 -5.24
C PHE A 17 19.03 -3.85 -5.21
N GLY A 18 18.17 -3.96 -6.21
CA GLY A 18 16.98 -3.11 -6.38
C GLY A 18 17.32 -1.75 -6.98
N ALA A 19 16.29 -0.95 -7.25
CA ALA A 19 16.44 0.41 -7.73
C ALA A 19 17.12 1.30 -6.68
N PRO A 20 17.83 2.36 -7.11
CA PRO A 20 18.37 3.36 -6.20
C PRO A 20 17.28 3.93 -5.28
N VAL A 21 17.61 4.11 -3.99
CA VAL A 21 16.69 4.59 -2.98
C VAL A 21 17.27 5.79 -2.25
N LYS A 22 16.44 6.82 -2.05
CA LYS A 22 16.78 7.94 -1.17
C LYS A 22 16.06 7.73 0.17
N PRO A 23 16.80 7.58 1.30
CA PRO A 23 16.19 7.47 2.62
C PRO A 23 15.38 8.73 2.95
N VAL A 24 14.08 8.59 3.10
CA VAL A 24 13.13 9.71 3.30
C VAL A 24 12.14 9.47 4.44
N GLY A 25 12.37 8.45 5.28
CA GLY A 25 11.47 8.07 6.36
C GLY A 25 10.39 7.06 5.94
N LEU A 26 10.40 6.58 4.70
CA LEU A 26 9.54 5.47 4.25
C LEU A 26 10.23 4.12 4.47
N ILE A 27 9.43 3.08 4.66
CA ILE A 27 9.88 1.69 4.81
C ILE A 27 10.05 1.08 3.41
N ALA A 28 11.27 0.65 3.09
CA ALA A 28 11.57 -0.01 1.82
C ALA A 28 11.07 -1.47 1.81
N SER A 29 10.59 -1.92 0.65
CA SER A 29 10.22 -3.30 0.39
C SER A 29 10.89 -3.79 -0.89
N MET A 30 11.40 -5.02 -0.88
CA MET A 30 11.94 -5.65 -2.08
C MET A 30 10.86 -6.32 -2.92
N PHE A 31 9.72 -6.67 -2.29
CA PHE A 31 8.63 -7.40 -2.93
C PHE A 31 7.29 -6.75 -2.61
N ARG A 32 6.37 -6.91 -3.53
CA ARG A 32 4.94 -6.61 -3.39
C ARG A 32 4.23 -7.74 -2.63
N PRO A 33 3.00 -7.54 -2.18
CA PRO A 33 2.19 -8.61 -1.60
C PRO A 33 1.94 -9.81 -2.53
N SER A 34 2.10 -9.61 -3.83
CA SER A 34 2.00 -10.64 -4.88
C SER A 34 3.25 -11.52 -5.04
N ASP A 35 4.30 -11.28 -4.27
CA ASP A 35 5.65 -11.82 -4.45
C ASP A 35 6.43 -11.28 -5.67
N ASP A 36 5.86 -10.37 -6.43
CA ASP A 36 6.60 -9.69 -7.49
C ASP A 36 7.59 -8.69 -6.90
N ALA A 37 8.77 -8.57 -7.50
CA ALA A 37 9.75 -7.57 -7.10
C ALA A 37 9.21 -6.14 -7.32
N THR A 38 9.47 -5.25 -6.36
CA THR A 38 9.19 -3.82 -6.53
C THR A 38 10.07 -3.23 -7.63
N ILE A 39 9.49 -2.29 -8.40
CA ILE A 39 10.24 -1.48 -9.38
C ILE A 39 10.91 -0.32 -8.68
N LEU A 40 10.17 0.39 -7.81
CA LEU A 40 10.70 1.42 -6.93
C LEU A 40 10.58 0.96 -5.47
N PRO A 41 11.56 1.31 -4.60
CA PRO A 41 11.75 0.61 -3.33
C PRO A 41 10.71 0.89 -2.24
N PHE A 42 9.91 1.97 -2.36
CA PHE A 42 8.90 2.29 -1.36
C PHE A 42 7.51 1.98 -1.88
N LEU A 43 6.94 0.86 -1.45
CA LEU A 43 5.57 0.45 -1.73
C LEU A 43 4.59 1.23 -0.84
N ILE A 44 3.83 2.14 -1.42
CA ILE A 44 3.02 3.11 -0.67
C ILE A 44 1.86 2.49 0.10
N PRO A 45 1.03 1.57 -0.46
CA PRO A 45 -0.04 0.96 0.33
C PRO A 45 0.48 0.17 1.52
N SER A 46 1.65 -0.49 1.41
CA SER A 46 2.28 -1.18 2.55
C SER A 46 2.77 -0.20 3.62
N ASN A 47 3.25 0.98 3.24
CA ASN A 47 3.62 2.01 4.21
C ASN A 47 2.41 2.57 4.97
N PHE A 48 1.25 2.76 4.30
CA PHE A 48 0.00 3.12 4.99
C PHE A 48 -0.45 2.03 5.98
N MET A 49 -0.43 0.76 5.55
CA MET A 49 -0.76 -0.36 6.45
C MET A 49 0.22 -0.47 7.63
N ALA A 50 1.51 -0.17 7.41
CA ALA A 50 2.51 -0.15 8.48
C ALA A 50 2.20 0.94 9.53
N VAL A 51 1.81 2.16 9.11
CA VAL A 51 1.39 3.24 10.02
C VAL A 51 0.19 2.80 10.87
N SER A 52 -0.86 2.26 10.23
CA SER A 52 -2.04 1.73 10.90
C SER A 52 -1.68 0.64 11.92
N SER A 53 -0.89 -0.34 11.49
CA SER A 53 -0.49 -1.48 12.32
C SER A 53 0.36 -1.06 13.52
N MET A 54 1.29 -0.14 13.33
CA MET A 54 2.14 0.36 14.43
C MET A 54 1.33 1.17 15.45
N ASN A 55 0.39 1.99 15.02
CA ASN A 55 -0.51 2.70 15.93
C ASN A 55 -1.35 1.72 16.76
N LYS A 56 -1.96 0.70 16.12
CA LYS A 56 -2.75 -0.33 16.83
C LYS A 56 -1.88 -1.17 17.78
N ALA A 57 -0.65 -1.51 17.37
CA ALA A 57 0.29 -2.20 18.25
C ALA A 57 0.66 -1.36 19.48
N ALA A 58 0.87 -0.05 19.30
CA ALA A 58 1.14 0.86 20.42
C ALA A 58 -0.04 0.94 21.40
N GLU A 59 -1.28 0.99 20.90
CA GLU A 59 -2.49 0.98 21.73
C GLU A 59 -2.62 -0.32 22.53
N ILE A 60 -2.44 -1.47 21.88
CA ILE A 60 -2.47 -2.79 22.54
C ILE A 60 -1.41 -2.86 23.64
N LEU A 61 -0.18 -2.44 23.36
CA LEU A 61 0.92 -2.48 24.31
C LEU A 61 0.69 -1.56 25.52
N LYS A 62 0.10 -0.37 25.31
CA LYS A 62 -0.31 0.52 26.40
C LYS A 62 -1.37 -0.13 27.28
N HIS A 63 -2.41 -0.72 26.66
CA HIS A 63 -3.48 -1.41 27.40
C HIS A 63 -2.95 -2.61 28.20
N VAL A 64 -2.05 -3.42 27.62
CA VAL A 64 -1.40 -4.52 28.33
C VAL A 64 -0.56 -4.01 29.52
N ALA A 65 0.14 -2.89 29.35
CA ALA A 65 0.97 -2.31 30.41
C ALA A 65 0.16 -1.74 31.60
N GLU A 66 -1.13 -1.48 31.45
CA GLU A 66 -2.02 -1.03 32.52
C GLU A 66 -2.45 -2.17 33.47
N LYS A 67 -2.35 -3.41 33.02
CA LYS A 67 -2.74 -4.58 33.84
C LYS A 67 -1.76 -4.78 34.99
N PRO A 68 -2.26 -5.02 36.25
CA PRO A 68 -1.41 -5.13 37.45
C PRO A 68 -0.38 -6.26 37.38
N GLU A 69 -0.71 -7.36 36.71
CA GLU A 69 0.12 -8.56 36.58
C GLU A 69 1.22 -8.45 35.51
N THR A 70 1.34 -7.33 34.80
CA THR A 70 2.32 -7.18 33.69
C THR A 70 3.74 -7.02 34.23
N ALA A 71 4.51 -8.09 34.21
CA ALA A 71 5.91 -8.11 34.65
C ALA A 71 6.85 -7.24 33.82
N GLN A 72 6.51 -6.92 32.58
CA GLN A 72 7.35 -6.17 31.62
C GLN A 72 6.76 -4.80 31.23
N LYS A 73 6.06 -4.15 32.14
CA LYS A 73 5.36 -2.86 31.91
C LYS A 73 6.25 -1.80 31.25
N THR A 74 7.44 -1.56 31.78
CA THR A 74 8.38 -0.56 31.25
C THR A 74 8.80 -0.88 29.81
N LYS A 75 9.05 -2.16 29.49
CA LYS A 75 9.41 -2.60 28.15
C LYS A 75 8.24 -2.43 27.17
N ALA A 76 7.03 -2.80 27.58
CA ALA A 76 5.83 -2.63 26.76
C ALA A 76 5.58 -1.16 26.42
N LEU A 77 5.68 -0.26 27.42
CA LEU A 77 5.52 1.20 27.20
C LEU A 77 6.61 1.77 26.29
N LYS A 78 7.87 1.29 26.41
CA LYS A 78 8.93 1.71 25.52
C LYS A 78 8.65 1.29 24.07
N ILE A 79 8.29 0.03 23.83
CA ILE A 79 7.96 -0.46 22.48
C ILE A 79 6.74 0.29 21.92
N ALA A 80 5.74 0.59 22.75
CA ALA A 80 4.60 1.39 22.34
C ALA A 80 4.99 2.81 21.88
N ALA A 81 5.94 3.44 22.57
CA ALA A 81 6.48 4.73 22.16
C ALA A 81 7.25 4.62 20.83
N ASP A 82 8.17 3.64 20.73
CA ASP A 82 8.95 3.39 19.51
C ASP A 82 8.03 3.13 18.30
N CYS A 83 6.92 2.38 18.46
CA CYS A 83 5.91 2.17 17.41
C CYS A 83 5.21 3.48 17.01
N SER A 84 4.84 4.30 17.99
CA SER A 84 4.17 5.58 17.73
C SER A 84 5.09 6.56 17.00
N ASP A 85 6.36 6.63 17.38
CA ASP A 85 7.35 7.51 16.77
C ASP A 85 7.63 7.10 15.32
N LEU A 86 7.81 5.79 15.07
CA LEU A 86 7.99 5.28 13.71
C LEU A 86 6.73 5.50 12.84
N ALA A 87 5.54 5.25 13.39
CA ALA A 87 4.29 5.53 12.66
C ALA A 87 4.17 7.00 12.25
N LYS A 88 4.58 7.91 13.13
CA LYS A 88 4.58 9.35 12.85
C LYS A 88 5.59 9.70 11.75
N GLU A 89 6.82 9.21 11.83
CA GLU A 89 7.86 9.44 10.81
C GLU A 89 7.39 8.96 9.43
N VAL A 90 6.87 7.74 9.34
CA VAL A 90 6.37 7.18 8.07
C VAL A 90 5.18 7.97 7.54
N LYS A 91 4.25 8.39 8.42
CA LYS A 91 3.08 9.19 8.03
C LYS A 91 3.49 10.55 7.44
N GLU A 92 4.45 11.24 8.05
CA GLU A 92 4.99 12.51 7.55
C GLU A 92 5.68 12.32 6.19
N ALA A 93 6.42 11.23 6.03
CA ALA A 93 7.05 10.87 4.75
C ALA A 93 6.03 10.54 3.65
N LEU A 94 4.96 9.81 3.97
CA LEU A 94 3.85 9.54 3.04
C LEU A 94 3.21 10.82 2.53
N GLN A 95 2.91 11.79 3.42
CA GLN A 95 2.33 13.07 3.03
C GLN A 95 3.20 13.84 2.03
N LYS A 96 4.51 13.68 2.13
CA LYS A 96 5.49 14.44 1.31
C LYS A 96 5.86 13.75 0.01
N TYR A 97 5.94 12.42 -0.01
CA TYR A 97 6.54 11.68 -1.11
C TYR A 97 5.58 10.75 -1.86
N ALA A 98 4.41 10.42 -1.27
CA ALA A 98 3.50 9.46 -1.86
C ALA A 98 2.50 10.08 -2.87
N VAL A 99 2.36 11.41 -2.86
CA VAL A 99 1.35 12.12 -3.66
C VAL A 99 1.99 12.70 -4.92
N CYS A 100 1.34 12.49 -6.06
CA CYS A 100 1.70 13.12 -7.33
C CYS A 100 0.47 13.71 -8.03
N GLU A 101 0.72 14.60 -9.00
CA GLU A 101 -0.33 15.23 -9.81
C GLU A 101 -0.56 14.41 -11.07
N HIS A 102 -1.79 13.92 -11.27
CA HIS A 102 -2.18 13.21 -12.48
C HIS A 102 -3.06 14.13 -13.36
N PRO A 103 -2.79 14.23 -14.69
CA PRO A 103 -3.48 15.22 -15.55
C PRO A 103 -5.00 15.04 -15.61
N LYS A 104 -5.52 13.83 -15.42
CA LYS A 104 -6.95 13.51 -15.49
C LYS A 104 -7.63 13.46 -14.13
N TYR A 105 -6.93 13.03 -13.07
CA TYR A 105 -7.52 12.76 -11.77
C TYR A 105 -7.14 13.79 -10.70
N GLY A 106 -6.19 14.70 -11.00
CA GLY A 106 -5.61 15.61 -10.01
C GLY A 106 -4.64 14.88 -9.07
N LYS A 107 -4.58 15.27 -7.80
CA LYS A 107 -3.69 14.61 -6.84
C LYS A 107 -4.14 13.20 -6.55
N ILE A 108 -3.21 12.25 -6.71
CA ILE A 108 -3.40 10.82 -6.41
C ILE A 108 -2.21 10.28 -5.61
N TYR A 109 -2.38 9.15 -4.96
CA TYR A 109 -1.27 8.38 -4.40
C TYR A 109 -0.60 7.54 -5.49
N ALA A 110 0.73 7.55 -5.52
CA ALA A 110 1.51 6.61 -6.32
C ALA A 110 1.52 5.22 -5.68
N TYR A 111 1.73 4.18 -6.48
CA TYR A 111 1.87 2.81 -5.98
C TYR A 111 3.24 2.55 -5.38
N GLU A 112 4.30 2.97 -6.09
CA GLU A 112 5.68 2.91 -5.62
C GLU A 112 6.39 4.25 -5.85
N VAL A 113 7.34 4.57 -4.98
CA VAL A 113 8.22 5.75 -5.10
C VAL A 113 9.66 5.40 -4.70
N ASP A 114 10.62 6.28 -5.03
CA ASP A 114 12.04 6.10 -4.71
C ASP A 114 12.65 7.17 -3.81
N GLY A 115 11.88 8.22 -3.51
CA GLY A 115 12.35 9.38 -2.75
C GLY A 115 13.10 10.43 -3.56
N PHE A 116 13.45 10.15 -4.83
CA PHE A 116 14.05 11.10 -5.77
C PHE A 116 13.01 11.87 -6.60
N GLY A 117 11.74 11.51 -6.51
CA GLY A 117 10.64 12.11 -7.24
C GLY A 117 10.09 11.24 -8.36
N ASN A 118 10.55 10.00 -8.50
CA ASN A 118 9.95 9.06 -9.41
C ASN A 118 8.74 8.38 -8.77
N HIS A 119 7.69 8.17 -9.59
CA HIS A 119 6.42 7.61 -9.17
C HIS A 119 6.00 6.52 -10.15
N LEU A 120 5.66 5.34 -9.65
CA LEU A 120 5.01 4.30 -10.43
C LEU A 120 3.50 4.41 -10.22
N LEU A 121 2.77 4.64 -11.31
CA LEU A 121 1.32 4.81 -11.30
C LEU A 121 0.64 3.54 -11.79
N MET A 122 0.16 2.75 -10.87
CA MET A 122 -0.64 1.54 -11.07
C MET A 122 -1.33 1.17 -9.75
N ASP A 123 -2.10 0.12 -9.74
CA ASP A 123 -2.46 -0.62 -8.53
C ASP A 123 -2.45 -2.11 -8.87
N ASP A 124 -2.21 -2.94 -7.87
CA ASP A 124 -2.22 -4.39 -7.92
C ASP A 124 -3.37 -4.91 -7.05
N ALA A 125 -4.03 -5.97 -7.46
CA ALA A 125 -5.13 -6.57 -6.73
C ALA A 125 -4.75 -7.16 -5.38
N ASN A 126 -3.46 -7.49 -5.19
CA ASN A 126 -2.98 -8.07 -3.93
C ASN A 126 -2.86 -7.00 -2.86
N VAL A 127 -3.44 -7.27 -1.70
CA VAL A 127 -3.48 -6.32 -0.58
C VAL A 127 -2.26 -6.45 0.33
N PRO A 128 -1.75 -5.34 0.86
CA PRO A 128 -2.27 -3.98 0.77
C PRO A 128 -2.11 -3.37 -0.64
N SER A 129 -3.19 -2.76 -1.14
CA SER A 129 -3.30 -2.07 -2.42
C SER A 129 -3.71 -0.62 -2.23
N LEU A 130 -3.57 0.22 -3.26
CA LEU A 130 -4.06 1.61 -3.20
C LEU A 130 -5.58 1.64 -3.00
N LEU A 131 -6.31 0.75 -3.69
CA LEU A 131 -7.76 0.61 -3.51
C LEU A 131 -8.11 0.24 -2.06
N GLY A 132 -7.32 -0.61 -1.42
CA GLY A 132 -7.55 -1.11 -0.07
C GLY A 132 -7.14 -0.17 1.07
N MET A 133 -6.55 1.01 0.80
CA MET A 133 -6.02 1.89 1.84
C MET A 133 -7.07 2.39 2.84
N GLY A 134 -8.30 2.62 2.41
CA GLY A 134 -9.40 3.01 3.31
C GLY A 134 -9.77 1.91 4.32
N TYR A 135 -9.51 0.65 3.99
CA TYR A 135 -9.78 -0.49 4.86
C TYR A 135 -8.57 -0.92 5.70
N LEU A 136 -7.37 -0.95 5.10
CA LEU A 136 -6.16 -1.46 5.73
C LEU A 136 -5.19 -0.38 6.22
N GLY A 137 -5.23 0.82 5.65
CA GLY A 137 -4.27 1.89 5.88
C GLY A 137 -4.76 3.03 6.76
N ASP A 138 -5.97 2.93 7.31
CA ASP A 138 -6.63 3.99 8.10
C ASP A 138 -6.68 5.34 7.34
N VAL A 139 -6.85 5.30 6.01
CA VAL A 139 -7.08 6.48 5.18
C VAL A 139 -8.57 6.80 5.23
N GLU A 140 -8.89 8.06 5.49
CA GLU A 140 -10.28 8.51 5.52
C GLU A 140 -10.98 8.25 4.18
N MET A 141 -12.15 7.62 4.22
CA MET A 141 -12.89 7.24 3.01
C MET A 141 -13.26 8.43 2.13
N ASN A 142 -13.45 9.62 2.73
CA ASN A 142 -13.78 10.86 2.04
C ASN A 142 -12.56 11.75 1.74
N ASP A 143 -11.33 11.27 2.00
CA ASP A 143 -10.11 11.99 1.61
C ASP A 143 -10.10 12.21 0.09
N PRO A 144 -9.97 13.45 -0.40
CA PRO A 144 -10.09 13.74 -1.82
C PRO A 144 -8.95 13.14 -2.66
N ILE A 145 -7.75 12.97 -2.10
CA ILE A 145 -6.63 12.32 -2.80
C ILE A 145 -6.92 10.84 -2.92
N TYR A 146 -7.44 10.22 -1.86
CA TYR A 146 -7.82 8.81 -1.89
C TYR A 146 -8.98 8.56 -2.87
N GLN A 147 -10.00 9.41 -2.90
CA GLN A 147 -11.11 9.29 -3.86
C GLN A 147 -10.63 9.48 -5.31
N ASN A 148 -9.72 10.39 -5.56
CA ASN A 148 -9.07 10.52 -6.88
C ASN A 148 -8.28 9.26 -7.23
N THR A 149 -7.54 8.71 -6.28
CA THR A 149 -6.78 7.46 -6.44
C THR A 149 -7.71 6.29 -6.75
N ARG A 150 -8.84 6.15 -6.03
CA ARG A 150 -9.84 5.10 -6.32
C ARG A 150 -10.38 5.18 -7.75
N ARG A 151 -10.66 6.42 -8.25
CA ARG A 151 -11.10 6.61 -9.63
C ARG A 151 -10.02 6.26 -10.65
N PHE A 152 -8.76 6.58 -10.34
CA PHE A 152 -7.63 6.22 -11.20
C PHE A 152 -7.44 4.70 -11.26
N VAL A 153 -7.33 4.03 -10.12
CA VAL A 153 -7.01 2.59 -10.06
C VAL A 153 -8.14 1.72 -10.63
N TRP A 154 -9.40 2.21 -10.60
CA TRP A 154 -10.54 1.54 -11.21
C TRP A 154 -10.88 2.12 -12.58
N SER A 155 -9.87 2.26 -13.44
CA SER A 155 -10.00 2.77 -14.81
C SER A 155 -8.93 2.19 -15.71
N GLU A 156 -9.09 2.36 -17.02
CA GLU A 156 -8.13 1.93 -18.04
C GLU A 156 -6.79 2.69 -18.00
N ASP A 157 -6.67 3.75 -17.17
CA ASP A 157 -5.41 4.44 -16.92
C ASP A 157 -4.52 3.66 -15.91
N ASN A 158 -5.09 2.69 -15.18
CA ASN A 158 -4.33 1.70 -14.41
C ASN A 158 -3.98 0.52 -15.33
N PRO A 159 -2.69 0.21 -15.58
CA PRO A 159 -2.28 -0.85 -16.50
C PRO A 159 -2.70 -2.27 -16.05
N CYS A 160 -3.10 -2.43 -14.78
CA CYS A 160 -3.60 -3.70 -14.24
C CYS A 160 -5.13 -3.77 -14.14
N PHE A 161 -5.85 -2.75 -14.63
CA PHE A 161 -7.30 -2.79 -14.72
C PHE A 161 -7.73 -3.48 -16.01
N PHE A 162 -8.62 -4.45 -15.90
CA PHE A 162 -9.13 -5.22 -17.03
C PHE A 162 -10.64 -5.23 -17.06
N ARG A 163 -11.20 -5.11 -18.27
CA ARG A 163 -12.63 -5.13 -18.51
C ARG A 163 -12.99 -6.21 -19.50
N GLY A 164 -13.82 -7.14 -19.08
CA GLY A 164 -14.37 -8.21 -19.90
C GLY A 164 -15.85 -8.02 -20.23
N LYS A 165 -16.45 -9.03 -20.88
CA LYS A 165 -17.88 -9.03 -21.23
C LYS A 165 -18.82 -9.12 -20.04
N VAL A 166 -18.36 -9.69 -18.92
CA VAL A 166 -19.18 -10.05 -17.74
C VAL A 166 -18.88 -9.12 -16.55
N GLY A 167 -17.72 -8.51 -16.51
CA GLY A 167 -17.31 -7.66 -15.40
C GLY A 167 -15.93 -7.04 -15.64
N GLU A 168 -15.49 -6.29 -14.65
CA GLU A 168 -14.20 -5.60 -14.65
C GLU A 168 -13.53 -5.73 -13.29
N GLY A 169 -12.23 -5.50 -13.22
CA GLY A 169 -11.48 -5.52 -11.97
C GLY A 169 -10.00 -5.29 -12.18
N ILE A 170 -9.30 -5.15 -11.06
CA ILE A 170 -7.84 -5.03 -11.04
C ILE A 170 -7.25 -6.44 -10.95
N GLY A 171 -6.21 -6.70 -11.75
CA GLY A 171 -5.37 -7.87 -11.68
C GLY A 171 -3.96 -7.50 -11.20
N GLY A 172 -2.96 -8.06 -11.83
CA GLY A 172 -1.56 -7.75 -11.54
C GLY A 172 -0.60 -8.57 -12.40
N PRO A 173 0.68 -8.21 -12.43
CA PRO A 173 1.69 -8.95 -13.22
C PRO A 173 1.80 -10.42 -12.80
N HIS A 174 1.60 -10.72 -11.53
CA HIS A 174 1.75 -12.06 -10.97
C HIS A 174 0.83 -13.09 -11.61
N ILE A 175 -0.43 -12.72 -11.86
CA ILE A 175 -1.45 -13.64 -12.40
C ILE A 175 -1.57 -13.58 -13.92
N GLY A 176 -1.00 -12.55 -14.55
CA GLY A 176 -0.99 -12.38 -15.99
C GLY A 176 -1.95 -11.32 -16.49
N TYR A 177 -1.85 -11.06 -17.78
CA TYR A 177 -2.63 -10.03 -18.47
C TYR A 177 -4.09 -10.50 -18.67
N ASP A 178 -5.04 -9.55 -18.66
CA ASP A 178 -6.49 -9.80 -18.80
C ASP A 178 -7.10 -10.71 -17.71
N MET A 179 -6.45 -10.80 -16.55
CA MET A 179 -6.90 -11.63 -15.43
C MET A 179 -7.21 -10.77 -14.19
N PRO A 180 -8.44 -10.24 -14.03
CA PRO A 180 -8.82 -9.57 -12.80
C PRO A 180 -8.81 -10.56 -11.63
N TRP A 181 -8.36 -10.07 -10.47
CA TRP A 181 -8.30 -10.89 -9.27
C TRP A 181 -9.49 -10.56 -8.35
N PRO A 182 -10.25 -11.56 -7.86
CA PRO A 182 -11.44 -11.32 -7.04
C PRO A 182 -11.22 -10.45 -5.81
N MET A 183 -10.00 -10.44 -5.26
CA MET A 183 -9.64 -9.61 -4.12
C MET A 183 -9.83 -8.11 -4.39
N SER A 184 -9.58 -7.63 -5.62
CA SER A 184 -9.81 -6.23 -5.98
C SER A 184 -11.29 -5.86 -5.95
N ILE A 185 -12.16 -6.79 -6.36
CA ILE A 185 -13.62 -6.60 -6.32
C ILE A 185 -14.10 -6.53 -4.88
N MET A 186 -13.60 -7.42 -4.00
CA MET A 186 -13.89 -7.38 -2.57
C MET A 186 -13.41 -6.06 -1.93
N MET A 187 -12.20 -5.60 -2.26
CA MET A 187 -11.69 -4.33 -1.75
C MET A 187 -12.51 -3.14 -2.26
N LYS A 188 -12.99 -3.16 -3.50
CA LYS A 188 -13.91 -2.13 -4.00
C LYS A 188 -15.18 -2.06 -3.16
N CYS A 189 -15.78 -3.20 -2.82
CA CYS A 189 -16.96 -3.27 -1.95
C CYS A 189 -16.65 -2.75 -0.53
N PHE A 190 -15.55 -3.20 0.10
CA PHE A 190 -15.18 -2.77 1.46
C PHE A 190 -14.82 -1.29 1.56
N THR A 191 -14.45 -0.66 0.47
CA THR A 191 -14.11 0.76 0.41
C THR A 191 -15.14 1.58 -0.37
N ALA A 192 -16.32 1.01 -0.62
CA ALA A 192 -17.43 1.72 -1.28
C ALA A 192 -17.96 2.85 -0.40
N THR A 193 -18.41 3.92 -1.03
CA THR A 193 -18.97 5.10 -0.37
C THR A 193 -20.48 5.20 -0.50
N ASN A 194 -21.10 4.29 -1.28
CA ASN A 194 -22.55 4.22 -1.51
C ASN A 194 -22.95 2.82 -1.98
N ASP A 195 -24.26 2.53 -1.91
CA ASP A 195 -24.82 1.21 -2.25
C ASP A 195 -24.71 0.90 -3.75
N ASP A 196 -24.78 1.88 -4.62
CA ASP A 196 -24.69 1.67 -6.08
C ASP A 196 -23.31 1.11 -6.45
N GLU A 197 -22.26 1.50 -5.72
CA GLU A 197 -20.91 1.00 -5.91
C GLU A 197 -20.74 -0.46 -5.46
N ILE A 198 -21.57 -0.91 -4.52
CA ILE A 198 -21.55 -2.28 -3.98
C ILE A 198 -22.36 -3.21 -4.88
N LEU A 199 -23.50 -2.72 -5.40
CA LEU A 199 -24.46 -3.51 -6.17
C LEU A 199 -24.12 -3.63 -7.66
N TRP A 200 -23.08 -2.92 -8.08
CA TRP A 200 -22.59 -2.97 -9.46
C TRP A 200 -21.91 -4.30 -9.73
#